data_f48fc9425df731b31b06c7c6c55f9a91
#
_entry.id   f48fc9425df731b31b06c7c6c55f9a91
#
_cell.length_a   1.000
_cell.length_b   1.000
_cell.length_c   1.000
_cell.angle_alpha   90.00
_cell.angle_beta   90.00
_cell.angle_gamma   90.00
#
_symmetry.space_group_name_H-M   'P 1'
#
loop_
_entity.id
_entity.type
_entity.pdbx_description
1 polymer ?
#
loop_
_entity_poly.entity_id
_entity_poly.type
_entity_poly.pdbx_seq_one_letter_code
_entity_poly.pdbx_strand_id
1 'polypeptide(L)'
;MELASRIERLRTGFIRTFWVANILELFERFAFYGSKAVLAVYLVEKVGLGPLGNTLVGLYGFAVFFLPILAGTVVDRYGFKKSLAACFFIFSLGYFAVGLAGLSQAQALVDSVGRVQYVVGALLLTAIGGSLIKPCIVGTVARTTDAATKSLGYSIYYTLVNLGGALGPILALQVREGLGIEYVLVMSAVVSFGNLVATLMFFDEPGGGTPAGERRTLGKVFADMVVVFGNFRFISFLVVFSGFWIMFWQIFYSLPFYVRDVLKFERFEIIETVDAWTIILITVPVTALMKKIRPIMAMTLGFAVASASWLIVASTVSIPLTVIAIAFFALGEAMQAPRFYEYVADLAPPDQVGTFMGFAFLPVAIGALVAGPLSGWLVQTYLKEGGNPGGMWVVCAVIGFVSTALMLVHDRFFRRRGDA
;
A
#
# COMPACT_ATOMS: atom_id res chain seq x y z
N MET A 1 -15.29 19.82 -28.83
CA MET A 1 -14.67 20.96 -28.13
C MET A 1 -14.11 20.56 -26.74
N GLU A 2 -14.88 19.90 -25.88
CA GLU A 2 -14.43 19.55 -24.51
C GLU A 2 -13.24 18.58 -24.47
N LEU A 3 -13.21 17.55 -25.33
CA LEU A 3 -12.10 16.60 -25.41
C LEU A 3 -10.80 17.27 -25.92
N ALA A 4 -10.88 18.11 -26.93
CA ALA A 4 -9.74 18.84 -27.46
C ALA A 4 -9.14 19.80 -26.40
N SER A 5 -9.98 20.51 -25.65
CA SER A 5 -9.54 21.37 -24.54
C SER A 5 -8.93 20.61 -23.38
N ARG A 6 -9.38 19.37 -23.13
CA ARG A 6 -8.77 18.48 -22.12
C ARG A 6 -7.41 17.97 -22.56
N ILE A 7 -7.26 17.59 -23.84
CA ILE A 7 -5.97 17.15 -24.41
C ILE A 7 -4.96 18.30 -24.39
N GLU A 8 -5.39 19.51 -24.73
CA GLU A 8 -4.52 20.69 -24.70
C GLU A 8 -4.08 21.03 -23.27
N ARG A 9 -4.97 20.94 -22.28
CA ARG A 9 -4.61 21.08 -20.86
C ARG A 9 -3.66 19.99 -20.37
N LEU A 10 -3.77 18.76 -20.87
CA LEU A 10 -2.80 17.70 -20.57
C LEU A 10 -1.43 18.03 -21.15
N ARG A 11 -1.38 18.64 -22.34
CA ARG A 11 -0.13 18.94 -23.04
C ARG A 11 0.59 20.17 -22.49
N THR A 12 -0.14 21.20 -22.08
CA THR A 12 0.41 22.53 -21.71
C THR A 12 0.27 22.85 -20.22
N GLY A 13 -0.59 22.14 -19.50
CA GLY A 13 -0.93 22.45 -18.10
C GLY A 13 0.06 21.94 -17.05
N PHE A 14 1.07 21.16 -17.44
CA PHE A 14 2.00 20.55 -16.51
C PHE A 14 3.45 20.75 -16.93
N ILE A 15 4.30 21.16 -15.99
CA ILE A 15 5.74 21.31 -16.21
C ILE A 15 6.44 19.94 -16.29
N ARG A 16 7.65 19.94 -16.86
CA ARG A 16 8.45 18.71 -17.04
C ARG A 16 8.61 17.89 -15.75
N THR A 17 8.90 18.53 -14.63
CA THR A 17 9.10 17.88 -13.33
C THR A 17 7.87 17.09 -12.87
N PHE A 18 6.65 17.56 -13.17
CA PHE A 18 5.41 16.82 -12.91
C PHE A 18 5.40 15.47 -13.62
N TRP A 19 5.72 15.44 -14.92
CA TRP A 19 5.73 14.20 -15.68
C TRP A 19 6.84 13.25 -15.25
N VAL A 20 8.04 13.79 -15.00
CA VAL A 20 9.16 12.98 -14.49
C VAL A 20 8.79 12.34 -13.16
N ALA A 21 8.22 13.09 -12.20
CA ALA A 21 7.78 12.55 -10.92
C ALA A 21 6.77 11.40 -11.08
N ASN A 22 5.79 11.59 -11.95
CA ASN A 22 4.75 10.59 -12.18
C ASN A 22 5.28 9.32 -12.89
N ILE A 23 6.24 9.46 -13.80
CA ILE A 23 6.91 8.32 -14.45
C ILE A 23 7.78 7.56 -13.43
N LEU A 24 8.52 8.26 -12.57
CA LEU A 24 9.30 7.65 -11.52
C LEU A 24 8.40 6.87 -10.53
N GLU A 25 7.23 7.44 -10.17
CA GLU A 25 6.24 6.73 -9.35
C GLU A 25 5.72 5.48 -10.05
N LEU A 26 5.38 5.55 -11.34
CA LEU A 26 4.91 4.39 -12.10
C LEU A 26 5.90 3.22 -12.04
N PHE A 27 7.18 3.48 -12.33
CA PHE A 27 8.21 2.44 -12.29
C PHE A 27 8.49 1.96 -10.86
N GLU A 28 8.43 2.87 -9.88
CA GLU A 28 8.55 2.48 -8.49
C GLU A 28 7.38 1.58 -8.07
N ARG A 29 6.15 1.89 -8.49
CA ARG A 29 4.98 1.03 -8.24
C ARG A 29 5.13 -0.36 -8.88
N PHE A 30 5.71 -0.45 -10.08
CA PHE A 30 6.06 -1.76 -10.66
C PHE A 30 6.99 -2.56 -9.75
N ALA A 31 8.07 -1.94 -9.29
CA ALA A 31 9.03 -2.58 -8.40
C ALA A 31 8.38 -3.01 -7.07
N PHE A 32 7.61 -2.10 -6.46
CA PHE A 32 6.96 -2.32 -5.18
C PHE A 32 5.90 -3.42 -5.24
N TYR A 33 4.92 -3.32 -6.16
CA TYR A 33 3.85 -4.32 -6.25
C TYR A 33 4.34 -5.64 -6.85
N GLY A 34 5.32 -5.60 -7.75
CA GLY A 34 5.96 -6.81 -8.26
C GLY A 34 6.68 -7.59 -7.16
N SER A 35 7.51 -6.89 -6.35
CA SER A 35 8.19 -7.54 -5.22
C SER A 35 7.21 -8.00 -4.15
N LYS A 36 6.17 -7.20 -3.85
CA LYS A 36 5.16 -7.49 -2.84
C LYS A 36 4.36 -8.74 -3.18
N ALA A 37 4.01 -8.95 -4.46
CA ALA A 37 3.25 -10.11 -4.91
C ALA A 37 3.94 -11.42 -4.55
N VAL A 38 5.27 -11.47 -4.60
CA VAL A 38 6.02 -12.70 -4.33
C VAL A 38 6.67 -12.75 -2.94
N LEU A 39 6.73 -11.64 -2.21
CA LEU A 39 7.56 -11.50 -1.00
C LEU A 39 7.21 -12.52 0.09
N ALA A 40 5.92 -12.77 0.32
CA ALA A 40 5.49 -13.75 1.33
C ALA A 40 5.95 -15.17 0.96
N VAL A 41 5.67 -15.62 -0.26
CA VAL A 41 6.12 -16.93 -0.76
C VAL A 41 7.65 -17.02 -0.76
N TYR A 42 8.33 -15.96 -1.19
CA TYR A 42 9.78 -15.89 -1.21
C TYR A 42 10.41 -16.08 0.17
N LEU A 43 9.96 -15.32 1.18
CA LEU A 43 10.52 -15.41 2.53
C LEU A 43 10.17 -16.73 3.23
N VAL A 44 8.94 -17.22 3.04
CA VAL A 44 8.46 -18.44 3.67
C VAL A 44 9.16 -19.68 3.11
N GLU A 45 9.26 -19.78 1.78
CA GLU A 45 9.68 -21.01 1.11
C GLU A 45 11.11 -20.94 0.55
N LYS A 46 11.43 -19.92 -0.24
CA LYS A 46 12.76 -19.83 -0.88
C LYS A 46 13.86 -19.50 0.14
N VAL A 47 13.60 -18.53 1.02
CA VAL A 47 14.54 -18.19 2.12
C VAL A 47 14.40 -19.18 3.28
N GLY A 48 13.28 -19.90 3.37
CA GLY A 48 13.07 -20.97 4.34
C GLY A 48 12.75 -20.48 5.76
N LEU A 49 12.12 -19.30 5.91
CA LEU A 49 11.78 -18.76 7.22
C LEU A 49 10.44 -19.29 7.77
N GLY A 50 9.68 -20.06 6.98
CA GLY A 50 8.38 -20.59 7.39
C GLY A 50 7.42 -19.46 7.83
N PRO A 51 6.57 -19.70 8.86
CA PRO A 51 5.60 -18.69 9.33
C PRO A 51 6.23 -17.36 9.76
N LEU A 52 7.51 -17.37 10.20
CA LEU A 52 8.25 -16.14 10.51
C LEU A 52 8.39 -15.24 9.28
N GLY A 53 8.51 -15.81 8.07
CA GLY A 53 8.55 -15.05 6.82
C GLY A 53 7.35 -14.14 6.67
N ASN A 54 6.13 -14.64 6.91
CA ASN A 54 4.90 -13.83 6.88
C ASN A 54 4.91 -12.72 7.94
N THR A 55 5.38 -13.02 9.15
CA THR A 55 5.53 -12.02 10.21
C THR A 55 6.47 -10.88 9.78
N LEU A 56 7.59 -11.21 9.15
CA LEU A 56 8.54 -10.21 8.65
C LEU A 56 7.97 -9.37 7.51
N VAL A 57 7.16 -9.97 6.63
CA VAL A 57 6.41 -9.21 5.60
C VAL A 57 5.45 -8.20 6.24
N GLY A 58 4.75 -8.59 7.29
CA GLY A 58 3.88 -7.69 8.06
C GLY A 58 4.63 -6.54 8.72
N LEU A 59 5.77 -6.83 9.37
CA LEU A 59 6.65 -5.82 9.97
C LEU A 59 7.22 -4.86 8.91
N TYR A 60 7.62 -5.38 7.75
CA TYR A 60 8.05 -4.57 6.61
C TYR A 60 6.91 -3.64 6.14
N GLY A 61 5.70 -4.19 5.96
CA GLY A 61 4.53 -3.41 5.59
C GLY A 61 4.21 -2.31 6.62
N PHE A 62 4.26 -2.63 7.92
CA PHE A 62 4.14 -1.63 8.98
C PHE A 62 5.17 -0.51 8.81
N ALA A 63 6.43 -0.84 8.66
CA ALA A 63 7.50 0.15 8.53
C ALA A 63 7.31 1.05 7.29
N VAL A 64 6.98 0.47 6.14
CA VAL A 64 6.75 1.23 4.87
C VAL A 64 5.63 2.26 5.00
N PHE A 65 4.56 1.96 5.76
CA PHE A 65 3.42 2.88 5.89
C PHE A 65 3.46 3.75 7.14
N PHE A 66 4.26 3.41 8.14
CA PHE A 66 4.46 4.21 9.34
C PHE A 66 5.58 5.26 9.18
N LEU A 67 6.73 4.86 8.64
CA LEU A 67 7.91 5.73 8.52
C LEU A 67 7.69 7.00 7.69
N PRO A 68 6.80 7.06 6.67
CA PRO A 68 6.51 8.31 5.96
C PRO A 68 6.06 9.47 6.85
N ILE A 69 5.46 9.18 8.02
CA ILE A 69 5.10 10.19 9.02
C ILE A 69 6.34 11.00 9.46
N LEU A 70 7.48 10.32 9.58
CA LEU A 70 8.77 10.91 9.97
C LEU A 70 9.55 11.44 8.75
N ALA A 71 9.44 10.76 7.62
CA ALA A 71 10.25 11.02 6.43
C ALA A 71 9.97 12.38 5.77
N GLY A 72 8.78 12.96 5.97
CA GLY A 72 8.46 14.32 5.53
C GLY A 72 9.46 15.37 6.03
N THR A 73 10.01 15.20 7.24
CA THR A 73 11.02 16.12 7.81
C THR A 73 12.34 16.10 7.02
N VAL A 74 12.67 14.97 6.44
CA VAL A 74 13.87 14.81 5.59
C VAL A 74 13.68 15.58 4.29
N VAL A 75 12.49 15.44 3.66
CA VAL A 75 12.15 16.14 2.42
C VAL A 75 12.15 17.65 2.62
N ASP A 76 11.54 18.13 3.72
CA ASP A 76 11.52 19.56 4.07
C ASP A 76 12.92 20.13 4.31
N ARG A 77 13.85 19.31 4.81
CA ARG A 77 15.21 19.75 5.12
C ARG A 77 16.14 19.73 3.90
N TYR A 78 16.07 18.66 3.08
CA TYR A 78 17.05 18.42 2.01
C TYR A 78 16.51 18.71 0.61
N GLY A 79 15.20 18.94 0.47
CA GLY A 79 14.49 19.13 -0.80
C GLY A 79 14.08 17.81 -1.46
N PHE A 80 13.28 17.91 -2.52
CA PHE A 80 12.66 16.78 -3.20
C PHE A 80 13.68 15.95 -3.99
N LYS A 81 14.53 16.59 -4.81
CA LYS A 81 15.50 15.88 -5.66
C LYS A 81 16.47 15.02 -4.86
N LYS A 82 17.06 15.59 -3.82
CA LYS A 82 18.06 14.87 -2.98
C LYS A 82 17.39 13.75 -2.20
N SER A 83 16.20 14.00 -1.63
CA SER A 83 15.45 12.99 -0.89
C SER A 83 14.98 11.86 -1.79
N LEU A 84 14.54 12.16 -3.03
CA LEU A 84 14.14 11.16 -4.00
C LEU A 84 15.32 10.33 -4.51
N ALA A 85 16.47 10.95 -4.75
CA ALA A 85 17.70 10.23 -5.09
C ALA A 85 18.13 9.30 -3.94
N ALA A 86 18.12 9.77 -2.70
CA ALA A 86 18.39 8.92 -1.52
C ALA A 86 17.38 7.78 -1.40
N CYS A 87 16.09 8.04 -1.62
CA CYS A 87 15.03 7.04 -1.67
C CYS A 87 15.39 5.90 -2.62
N PHE A 88 15.64 6.21 -3.89
CA PHE A 88 15.90 5.20 -4.90
C PHE A 88 17.26 4.50 -4.73
N PHE A 89 18.27 5.19 -4.21
CA PHE A 89 19.52 4.57 -3.85
C PHE A 89 19.34 3.51 -2.74
N ILE A 90 18.65 3.88 -1.65
CA ILE A 90 18.37 2.98 -0.53
C ILE A 90 17.47 1.83 -0.97
N PHE A 91 16.43 2.10 -1.78
CA PHE A 91 15.56 1.07 -2.35
C PHE A 91 16.34 0.07 -3.19
N SER A 92 17.23 0.55 -4.07
CA SER A 92 18.05 -0.34 -4.91
C SER A 92 18.89 -1.28 -4.06
N LEU A 93 19.60 -0.75 -3.05
CA LEU A 93 20.39 -1.56 -2.12
C LEU A 93 19.53 -2.51 -1.29
N GLY A 94 18.38 -2.03 -0.79
CA GLY A 94 17.46 -2.82 0.01
C GLY A 94 16.87 -3.99 -0.74
N TYR A 95 16.28 -3.76 -1.92
CA TYR A 95 15.75 -4.83 -2.76
C TYR A 95 16.81 -5.81 -3.20
N PHE A 96 18.01 -5.33 -3.55
CA PHE A 96 19.13 -6.20 -3.89
C PHE A 96 19.51 -7.09 -2.71
N ALA A 97 19.63 -6.51 -1.51
CA ALA A 97 19.95 -7.26 -0.29
C ALA A 97 18.85 -8.30 0.02
N VAL A 98 17.57 -7.96 -0.12
CA VAL A 98 16.49 -8.95 0.03
C VAL A 98 16.63 -10.07 -1.00
N GLY A 99 16.89 -9.75 -2.27
CA GLY A 99 17.09 -10.75 -3.33
C GLY A 99 18.27 -11.69 -3.08
N LEU A 100 19.37 -11.17 -2.53
CA LEU A 100 20.55 -11.97 -2.17
C LEU A 100 20.23 -13.09 -1.18
N ALA A 101 19.26 -12.90 -0.27
CA ALA A 101 18.89 -13.92 0.71
C ALA A 101 18.43 -15.25 0.08
N GLY A 102 17.94 -15.24 -1.16
CA GLY A 102 17.52 -16.44 -1.89
C GLY A 102 18.55 -16.99 -2.89
N LEU A 103 19.63 -16.25 -3.13
CA LEU A 103 20.68 -16.66 -4.07
C LEU A 103 21.68 -17.62 -3.43
N SER A 104 21.95 -18.76 -4.08
CA SER A 104 22.91 -19.76 -3.57
C SER A 104 24.33 -19.21 -3.37
N GLN A 105 24.74 -18.28 -4.23
CA GLN A 105 26.06 -17.64 -4.16
C GLN A 105 26.23 -16.75 -2.92
N ALA A 106 25.15 -16.25 -2.35
CA ALA A 106 25.16 -15.35 -1.19
C ALA A 106 24.90 -16.07 0.15
N GLN A 107 24.63 -17.40 0.15
CA GLN A 107 24.27 -18.12 1.38
C GLN A 107 25.35 -18.04 2.46
N ALA A 108 26.63 -18.12 2.10
CA ALA A 108 27.74 -17.98 3.07
C ALA A 108 27.71 -16.63 3.80
N LEU A 109 27.37 -15.53 3.08
CA LEU A 109 27.19 -14.21 3.67
C LEU A 109 25.95 -14.16 4.58
N VAL A 110 24.83 -14.65 4.08
CA VAL A 110 23.55 -14.65 4.80
C VAL A 110 23.65 -15.45 6.10
N ASP A 111 24.25 -16.64 6.04
CA ASP A 111 24.42 -17.51 7.21
C ASP A 111 25.45 -16.96 8.20
N SER A 112 26.51 -16.23 7.74
CA SER A 112 27.48 -15.60 8.62
C SER A 112 26.90 -14.49 9.51
N VAL A 113 25.90 -13.76 9.00
CA VAL A 113 25.17 -12.72 9.74
C VAL A 113 24.03 -13.33 10.58
N GLY A 114 23.56 -14.51 10.18
CA GLY A 114 22.32 -15.11 10.64
C GLY A 114 21.16 -14.72 9.74
N ARG A 115 20.48 -15.74 9.19
CA ARG A 115 19.47 -15.57 8.12
C ARG A 115 18.34 -14.60 8.49
N VAL A 116 17.83 -14.71 9.72
CA VAL A 116 16.74 -13.83 10.20
C VAL A 116 17.25 -12.38 10.32
N GLN A 117 18.41 -12.17 10.96
CA GLN A 117 19.00 -10.86 11.17
C GLN A 117 19.31 -10.17 9.83
N TYR A 118 19.85 -10.93 8.88
CA TYR A 118 20.11 -10.43 7.53
C TYR A 118 18.83 -9.95 6.84
N VAL A 119 17.79 -10.78 6.83
CA VAL A 119 16.49 -10.44 6.20
C VAL A 119 15.85 -9.24 6.87
N VAL A 120 15.85 -9.17 8.21
CA VAL A 120 15.34 -8.02 8.96
C VAL A 120 16.07 -6.74 8.57
N GLY A 121 17.41 -6.78 8.51
CA GLY A 121 18.22 -5.63 8.09
C GLY A 121 17.91 -5.19 6.66
N ALA A 122 17.79 -6.13 5.72
CA ALA A 122 17.49 -5.86 4.32
C ALA A 122 16.07 -5.27 4.14
N LEU A 123 15.07 -5.81 4.83
CA LEU A 123 13.70 -5.29 4.82
C LEU A 123 13.60 -3.90 5.45
N LEU A 124 14.30 -3.65 6.56
CA LEU A 124 14.36 -2.33 7.19
C LEU A 124 15.00 -1.32 6.26
N LEU A 125 16.11 -1.68 5.60
CA LEU A 125 16.77 -0.81 4.63
C LEU A 125 15.79 -0.44 3.50
N THR A 126 15.07 -1.43 2.97
CA THR A 126 14.04 -1.21 1.94
C THR A 126 12.92 -0.30 2.46
N ALA A 127 12.44 -0.50 3.68
CA ALA A 127 11.38 0.31 4.28
C ALA A 127 11.82 1.77 4.49
N ILE A 128 13.06 2.00 4.91
CA ILE A 128 13.63 3.35 5.06
C ILE A 128 13.66 4.07 3.70
N GLY A 129 14.11 3.40 2.64
CA GLY A 129 14.02 3.94 1.27
C GLY A 129 12.57 4.29 0.90
N GLY A 130 11.66 3.33 1.08
CA GLY A 130 10.24 3.47 0.77
C GLY A 130 9.52 4.58 1.49
N SER A 131 9.96 4.92 2.69
CA SER A 131 9.35 5.97 3.49
C SER A 131 9.42 7.36 2.84
N LEU A 132 10.41 7.61 2.01
CA LEU A 132 10.64 8.90 1.36
C LEU A 132 9.80 9.11 0.09
N ILE A 133 9.29 8.03 -0.53
CA ILE A 133 8.66 8.12 -1.85
C ILE A 133 7.39 8.98 -1.83
N LYS A 134 6.47 8.71 -0.92
CA LYS A 134 5.18 9.42 -0.85
C LYS A 134 5.36 10.91 -0.55
N PRO A 135 6.13 11.34 0.47
CA PRO A 135 6.39 12.76 0.68
C PRO A 135 7.01 13.45 -0.55
N CYS A 136 7.93 12.77 -1.26
CA CYS A 136 8.59 13.34 -2.43
C CYS A 136 7.63 13.49 -3.62
N ILE A 137 6.95 12.41 -4.02
CA ILE A 137 6.15 12.41 -5.25
C ILE A 137 4.85 13.20 -5.06
N VAL A 138 4.10 12.93 -3.99
CA VAL A 138 2.85 13.66 -3.72
C VAL A 138 3.12 15.14 -3.48
N GLY A 139 4.22 15.46 -2.77
CA GLY A 139 4.67 16.83 -2.58
C GLY A 139 5.06 17.52 -3.90
N THR A 140 5.71 16.79 -4.83
CA THR A 140 6.02 17.30 -6.16
C THR A 140 4.74 17.59 -6.96
N VAL A 141 3.78 16.64 -6.98
CA VAL A 141 2.48 16.85 -7.63
C VAL A 141 1.78 18.08 -7.08
N ALA A 142 1.76 18.26 -5.75
CA ALA A 142 1.16 19.42 -5.10
C ALA A 142 1.80 20.75 -5.51
N ARG A 143 3.13 20.78 -5.71
CA ARG A 143 3.90 22.01 -6.04
C ARG A 143 3.97 22.30 -7.53
N THR A 144 3.69 21.31 -8.37
CA THR A 144 3.73 21.45 -9.85
C THR A 144 2.35 21.59 -10.48
N THR A 145 1.31 21.70 -9.65
CA THR A 145 -0.09 21.94 -10.07
C THR A 145 -0.63 23.22 -9.44
N ASP A 146 -1.43 23.96 -10.21
CA ASP A 146 -2.18 25.13 -9.76
C ASP A 146 -3.65 24.77 -9.43
N ALA A 147 -4.45 25.76 -9.02
CA ALA A 147 -5.86 25.55 -8.70
C ALA A 147 -6.68 24.93 -9.86
N ALA A 148 -6.33 25.24 -11.11
CA ALA A 148 -7.04 24.75 -12.29
C ALA A 148 -6.64 23.33 -12.69
N THR A 149 -5.39 22.94 -12.45
CA THR A 149 -4.81 21.64 -12.85
C THR A 149 -4.71 20.63 -11.71
N LYS A 150 -4.88 21.05 -10.46
CA LYS A 150 -4.68 20.23 -9.25
C LYS A 150 -5.48 18.92 -9.25
N SER A 151 -6.78 19.00 -9.53
CA SER A 151 -7.65 17.81 -9.58
C SER A 151 -7.20 16.84 -10.68
N LEU A 152 -6.87 17.34 -11.86
CA LEU A 152 -6.38 16.54 -12.98
C LEU A 152 -5.02 15.92 -12.66
N GLY A 153 -4.10 16.68 -12.05
CA GLY A 153 -2.77 16.21 -11.67
C GLY A 153 -2.82 15.04 -10.67
N TYR A 154 -3.67 15.14 -9.65
CA TYR A 154 -3.88 14.02 -8.72
C TYR A 154 -4.56 12.82 -9.36
N SER A 155 -5.46 13.05 -10.33
CA SER A 155 -6.09 11.95 -11.08
C SER A 155 -5.06 11.19 -11.94
N ILE A 156 -4.15 11.91 -12.61
CA ILE A 156 -3.05 11.30 -13.38
C ILE A 156 -2.16 10.49 -12.44
N TYR A 157 -1.72 11.09 -11.33
CA TYR A 157 -0.92 10.40 -10.31
C TYR A 157 -1.58 9.10 -9.85
N TYR A 158 -2.85 9.16 -9.45
CA TYR A 158 -3.58 8.00 -8.96
C TYR A 158 -3.74 6.90 -10.02
N THR A 159 -4.00 7.29 -11.28
CA THR A 159 -4.08 6.35 -12.40
C THR A 159 -2.75 5.62 -12.61
N LEU A 160 -1.63 6.32 -12.57
CA LEU A 160 -0.31 5.73 -12.76
C LEU A 160 0.11 4.82 -11.59
N VAL A 161 -0.27 5.18 -10.35
CA VAL A 161 -0.09 4.31 -9.18
C VAL A 161 -0.83 2.98 -9.36
N ASN A 162 -2.10 3.02 -9.78
CA ASN A 162 -2.90 1.81 -10.00
C ASN A 162 -2.42 1.00 -11.20
N LEU A 163 -1.98 1.66 -12.27
CA LEU A 163 -1.39 1.00 -13.43
C LEU A 163 -0.11 0.23 -13.03
N GLY A 164 0.74 0.85 -12.20
CA GLY A 164 1.92 0.19 -11.63
C GLY A 164 1.54 -1.01 -10.78
N GLY A 165 0.49 -0.88 -9.95
CA GLY A 165 -0.05 -1.97 -9.14
C GLY A 165 -0.62 -3.13 -9.96
N ALA A 166 -1.28 -2.83 -11.07
CA ALA A 166 -1.86 -3.85 -11.95
C ALA A 166 -0.81 -4.59 -12.79
N LEU A 167 0.22 -3.90 -13.26
CA LEU A 167 1.24 -4.47 -14.15
C LEU A 167 2.45 -5.04 -13.39
N GLY A 168 2.74 -4.55 -12.18
CA GLY A 168 3.88 -5.00 -11.37
C GLY A 168 3.89 -6.52 -11.14
N PRO A 169 2.81 -7.13 -10.62
CA PRO A 169 2.74 -8.58 -10.43
C PRO A 169 2.85 -9.38 -11.73
N ILE A 170 2.35 -8.85 -12.86
CA ILE A 170 2.47 -9.51 -14.17
C ILE A 170 3.94 -9.58 -14.60
N LEU A 171 4.70 -8.50 -14.41
CA LEU A 171 6.14 -8.49 -14.67
C LEU A 171 6.89 -9.41 -13.71
N ALA A 172 6.49 -9.43 -12.43
CA ALA A 172 7.04 -10.34 -11.44
C ALA A 172 6.86 -11.81 -11.84
N LEU A 173 5.66 -12.17 -12.34
CA LEU A 173 5.38 -13.50 -12.88
C LEU A 173 6.36 -13.89 -13.99
N GLN A 174 6.58 -13.01 -14.99
CA GLN A 174 7.50 -13.31 -16.10
C GLN A 174 8.94 -13.53 -15.59
N VAL A 175 9.40 -12.70 -14.65
CA VAL A 175 10.74 -12.87 -14.06
C VAL A 175 10.82 -14.12 -13.22
N ARG A 176 9.80 -14.44 -12.41
CA ARG A 176 9.76 -15.63 -11.58
C ARG A 176 9.77 -16.92 -12.41
N GLU A 177 8.96 -16.98 -13.49
CA GLU A 177 8.92 -18.16 -14.38
C GLU A 177 10.22 -18.30 -15.20
N GLY A 178 10.85 -17.19 -15.61
CA GLY A 178 12.04 -17.23 -16.45
C GLY A 178 13.37 -17.38 -15.71
N LEU A 179 13.51 -16.76 -14.54
CA LEU A 179 14.78 -16.64 -13.81
C LEU A 179 14.73 -17.21 -12.40
N GLY A 180 13.58 -17.14 -11.73
CA GLY A 180 13.39 -17.53 -10.35
C GLY A 180 12.83 -16.40 -9.49
N ILE A 181 12.21 -16.77 -8.35
CA ILE A 181 11.49 -15.84 -7.49
C ILE A 181 12.42 -14.77 -6.86
N GLU A 182 13.67 -15.11 -6.54
CA GLU A 182 14.70 -14.22 -6.02
C GLU A 182 15.03 -13.08 -6.99
N TYR A 183 14.96 -13.34 -8.29
CA TYR A 183 15.25 -12.34 -9.32
C TYR A 183 14.17 -11.28 -9.47
N VAL A 184 12.97 -11.51 -8.92
CA VAL A 184 11.93 -10.46 -8.83
C VAL A 184 12.41 -9.32 -7.94
N LEU A 185 13.08 -9.63 -6.83
CA LEU A 185 13.67 -8.63 -5.93
C LEU A 185 14.87 -7.92 -6.60
N VAL A 186 15.68 -8.67 -7.33
CA VAL A 186 16.78 -8.10 -8.13
C VAL A 186 16.24 -7.18 -9.23
N MET A 187 15.17 -7.57 -9.93
CA MET A 187 14.47 -6.70 -10.89
C MET A 187 14.03 -5.40 -10.21
N SER A 188 13.40 -5.48 -9.03
CA SER A 188 12.98 -4.29 -8.28
C SER A 188 14.17 -3.39 -7.90
N ALA A 189 15.32 -3.99 -7.58
CA ALA A 189 16.57 -3.25 -7.34
C ALA A 189 17.05 -2.52 -8.61
N VAL A 190 17.05 -3.20 -9.76
CA VAL A 190 17.46 -2.61 -11.06
C VAL A 190 16.52 -1.48 -11.47
N VAL A 191 15.21 -1.65 -11.33
CA VAL A 191 14.22 -0.59 -11.60
C VAL A 191 14.45 0.61 -10.68
N SER A 192 14.68 0.37 -9.38
CA SER A 192 14.99 1.43 -8.41
C SER A 192 16.30 2.15 -8.75
N PHE A 193 17.32 1.43 -9.20
CA PHE A 193 18.56 2.04 -9.68
C PHE A 193 18.33 2.87 -10.95
N GLY A 194 17.55 2.39 -11.89
CA GLY A 194 17.13 3.15 -13.06
C GLY A 194 16.41 4.46 -12.69
N ASN A 195 15.50 4.38 -11.69
CA ASN A 195 14.83 5.55 -11.13
C ASN A 195 15.80 6.52 -10.44
N LEU A 196 16.85 6.04 -9.77
CA LEU A 196 17.92 6.89 -9.23
C LEU A 196 18.60 7.67 -10.35
N VAL A 197 19.03 6.99 -11.42
CA VAL A 197 19.69 7.62 -12.57
C VAL A 197 18.76 8.64 -13.23
N ALA A 198 17.50 8.26 -13.46
CA ALA A 198 16.49 9.15 -14.04
C ALA A 198 16.23 10.39 -13.16
N THR A 199 16.19 10.21 -11.83
CA THR A 199 16.05 11.33 -10.87
C THR A 199 17.23 12.30 -11.00
N LEU A 200 18.44 11.81 -11.04
CA LEU A 200 19.65 12.65 -11.12
C LEU A 200 19.69 13.42 -12.45
N MET A 201 19.30 12.77 -13.55
CA MET A 201 19.38 13.33 -14.90
C MET A 201 18.21 14.23 -15.31
N PHE A 202 17.00 13.89 -14.89
CA PHE A 202 15.78 14.48 -15.46
C PHE A 202 14.89 15.20 -14.46
N PHE A 203 15.03 14.93 -13.15
CA PHE A 203 14.19 15.55 -12.13
C PHE A 203 14.77 16.92 -11.74
N ASP A 204 13.96 17.96 -11.90
CA ASP A 204 14.29 19.30 -11.44
C ASP A 204 13.56 19.60 -10.13
N GLU A 205 14.23 20.29 -9.18
CA GLU A 205 13.62 20.68 -7.93
C GLU A 205 12.38 21.54 -8.20
N PRO A 206 11.18 21.17 -7.74
CA PRO A 206 10.00 22.02 -7.89
C PRO A 206 10.20 23.33 -7.13
N GLY A 207 9.99 24.45 -7.79
CA GLY A 207 10.25 25.80 -7.26
C GLY A 207 9.56 26.08 -5.95
N GLY A 208 10.15 26.96 -5.13
CA GLY A 208 9.62 27.36 -3.83
C GLY A 208 9.93 26.35 -2.72
N GLY A 209 11.20 26.21 -2.34
CA GLY A 209 11.60 25.41 -1.17
C GLY A 209 10.80 25.81 0.06
N THR A 210 10.59 24.86 0.99
CA THR A 210 9.89 25.14 2.27
C THR A 210 10.69 26.21 3.04
N PRO A 211 10.10 27.38 3.36
CA PRO A 211 10.77 28.40 4.15
C PRO A 211 11.34 27.82 5.45
N ALA A 212 12.50 28.30 5.90
CA ALA A 212 13.19 27.73 7.05
C ALA A 212 12.31 27.71 8.34
N GLY A 213 11.38 28.66 8.48
CA GLY A 213 10.44 28.74 9.62
C GLY A 213 9.25 27.77 9.53
N GLU A 214 8.98 27.19 8.34
CA GLU A 214 7.87 26.26 8.12
C GLU A 214 8.33 24.78 8.06
N ARG A 215 9.64 24.53 8.18
CA ARG A 215 10.19 23.17 8.13
C ARG A 215 9.73 22.36 9.34
N ARG A 216 9.13 21.21 9.09
CA ARG A 216 8.79 20.26 10.15
C ARG A 216 10.07 19.72 10.80
N THR A 217 10.10 19.74 12.13
CA THR A 217 11.16 19.11 12.93
C THR A 217 10.65 17.79 13.52
N LEU A 218 11.54 16.87 13.84
CA LEU A 218 11.15 15.62 14.52
C LEU A 218 10.42 15.90 15.82
N GLY A 219 10.88 16.90 16.60
CA GLY A 219 10.21 17.29 17.84
C GLY A 219 8.75 17.73 17.60
N LYS A 220 8.49 18.49 16.52
CA LYS A 220 7.12 18.86 16.14
C LYS A 220 6.29 17.63 15.72
N VAL A 221 6.89 16.70 14.96
CA VAL A 221 6.20 15.46 14.58
C VAL A 221 5.82 14.62 15.81
N PHE A 222 6.71 14.49 16.80
CA PHE A 222 6.39 13.80 18.04
C PHE A 222 5.32 14.54 18.86
N ALA A 223 5.35 15.88 18.90
CA ALA A 223 4.27 16.68 19.53
C ALA A 223 2.94 16.47 18.82
N ASP A 224 2.93 16.49 17.47
CA ASP A 224 1.75 16.19 16.65
C ASP A 224 1.22 14.77 16.93
N MET A 225 2.11 13.77 17.09
CA MET A 225 1.73 12.41 17.49
C MET A 225 0.97 12.41 18.82
N VAL A 226 1.48 13.09 19.84
CA VAL A 226 0.82 13.16 21.15
C VAL A 226 -0.58 13.75 21.02
N VAL A 227 -0.73 14.83 20.25
CA VAL A 227 -2.05 15.46 20.00
C VAL A 227 -3.00 14.49 19.29
N VAL A 228 -2.54 13.82 18.24
CA VAL A 228 -3.36 12.89 17.46
C VAL A 228 -3.75 11.67 18.29
N PHE A 229 -2.80 11.07 19.03
CA PHE A 229 -3.06 9.92 19.90
C PHE A 229 -3.95 10.29 21.10
N GLY A 230 -3.96 11.54 21.53
CA GLY A 230 -4.89 12.08 22.54
C GLY A 230 -6.33 12.20 22.05
N ASN A 231 -6.58 12.22 20.75
CA ASN A 231 -7.93 12.29 20.19
C ASN A 231 -8.56 10.90 20.09
N PHE A 232 -9.25 10.49 21.16
CA PHE A 232 -9.85 9.15 21.26
C PHE A 232 -10.83 8.84 20.11
N ARG A 233 -11.62 9.84 19.67
CA ARG A 233 -12.55 9.66 18.53
C ARG A 233 -11.81 9.30 17.26
N PHE A 234 -10.72 9.98 16.98
CA PHE A 234 -9.91 9.75 15.79
C PHE A 234 -9.16 8.41 15.87
N ILE A 235 -8.47 8.14 16.97
CA ILE A 235 -7.68 6.90 17.12
C ILE A 235 -8.57 5.66 17.13
N SER A 236 -9.72 5.70 17.83
CA SER A 236 -10.66 4.56 17.80
C SER A 236 -11.18 4.29 16.38
N PHE A 237 -11.45 5.35 15.60
CA PHE A 237 -11.80 5.20 14.19
C PHE A 237 -10.67 4.53 13.38
N LEU A 238 -9.42 5.01 13.51
CA LEU A 238 -8.29 4.43 12.78
C LEU A 238 -8.05 2.96 13.14
N VAL A 239 -8.16 2.61 14.42
CA VAL A 239 -8.02 1.21 14.88
C VAL A 239 -9.12 0.32 14.30
N VAL A 240 -10.37 0.76 14.34
CA VAL A 240 -11.49 0.01 13.73
C VAL A 240 -11.30 -0.11 12.21
N PHE A 241 -10.85 0.96 11.56
CA PHE A 241 -10.60 0.98 10.12
C PHE A 241 -9.43 0.06 9.71
N SER A 242 -8.49 -0.22 10.62
CA SER A 242 -7.39 -1.17 10.35
C SER A 242 -7.86 -2.59 10.03
N GLY A 243 -9.07 -2.97 10.48
CA GLY A 243 -9.65 -4.27 10.15
C GLY A 243 -9.85 -4.50 8.65
N PHE A 244 -10.19 -3.45 7.88
CA PHE A 244 -10.20 -3.55 6.42
C PHE A 244 -8.80 -3.90 5.88
N TRP A 245 -7.77 -3.23 6.37
CA TRP A 245 -6.40 -3.46 5.91
C TRP A 245 -5.86 -4.82 6.36
N ILE A 246 -6.31 -5.37 7.48
CA ILE A 246 -5.98 -6.75 7.87
C ILE A 246 -6.49 -7.73 6.81
N MET A 247 -7.72 -7.54 6.31
CA MET A 247 -8.28 -8.35 5.22
C MET A 247 -7.57 -8.12 3.89
N PHE A 248 -7.32 -6.85 3.54
CA PHE A 248 -6.65 -6.46 2.29
C PHE A 248 -5.28 -7.12 2.14
N TRP A 249 -4.46 -7.08 3.20
CA TRP A 249 -3.13 -7.65 3.15
C TRP A 249 -3.13 -9.17 2.93
N GLN A 250 -4.23 -9.86 3.21
CA GLN A 250 -4.33 -11.30 2.95
C GLN A 250 -4.31 -11.62 1.44
N ILE A 251 -4.65 -10.67 0.57
CA ILE A 251 -4.49 -10.82 -0.90
C ILE A 251 -3.03 -11.13 -1.26
N PHE A 252 -2.08 -10.53 -0.55
CA PHE A 252 -0.64 -10.71 -0.83
C PHE A 252 0.07 -11.66 0.13
N TYR A 253 -0.51 -11.92 1.33
CA TYR A 253 0.17 -12.69 2.37
C TYR A 253 -0.32 -14.13 2.47
N SER A 254 -1.60 -14.38 2.22
CA SER A 254 -2.22 -15.71 2.36
C SER A 254 -2.74 -16.26 1.03
N LEU A 255 -3.32 -15.41 0.16
CA LEU A 255 -3.93 -15.83 -1.09
C LEU A 255 -2.96 -16.55 -2.05
N PRO A 256 -1.69 -16.14 -2.19
CA PRO A 256 -0.72 -16.85 -3.03
C PRO A 256 -0.60 -18.34 -2.67
N PHE A 257 -0.50 -18.65 -1.38
CA PHE A 257 -0.43 -20.04 -0.90
C PHE A 257 -1.71 -20.79 -1.18
N TYR A 258 -2.89 -20.19 -0.94
CA TYR A 258 -4.17 -20.80 -1.24
C TYR A 258 -4.35 -21.08 -2.74
N VAL A 259 -4.05 -20.10 -3.58
CA VAL A 259 -4.17 -20.21 -5.04
C VAL A 259 -3.30 -21.34 -5.58
N ARG A 260 -2.05 -21.43 -5.12
CA ARG A 260 -1.13 -22.45 -5.56
C ARG A 260 -1.46 -23.83 -4.95
N ASP A 261 -1.62 -23.90 -3.63
CA ASP A 261 -1.67 -25.18 -2.92
C ASP A 261 -3.08 -25.81 -2.97
N VAL A 262 -4.15 -25.01 -3.04
CA VAL A 262 -5.55 -25.48 -3.04
C VAL A 262 -6.17 -25.43 -4.43
N LEU A 263 -6.09 -24.27 -5.12
CA LEU A 263 -6.65 -24.12 -6.45
C LEU A 263 -5.75 -24.72 -7.54
N LYS A 264 -4.52 -25.14 -7.20
CA LYS A 264 -3.53 -25.71 -8.13
C LYS A 264 -3.21 -24.80 -9.31
N PHE A 265 -3.19 -23.50 -9.06
CA PHE A 265 -2.89 -22.48 -10.05
C PHE A 265 -1.57 -21.78 -9.70
N GLU A 266 -0.52 -22.11 -10.44
CA GLU A 266 0.86 -21.67 -10.16
C GLU A 266 1.08 -20.16 -10.37
N ARG A 267 0.22 -19.50 -11.16
CA ARG A 267 0.32 -18.08 -11.55
C ARG A 267 -0.51 -17.19 -10.63
N PHE A 268 -0.29 -17.30 -9.32
CA PHE A 268 -1.06 -16.58 -8.30
C PHE A 268 -1.00 -15.06 -8.46
N GLU A 269 0.07 -14.52 -9.03
CA GLU A 269 0.23 -13.10 -9.31
C GLU A 269 -0.88 -12.54 -10.20
N ILE A 270 -1.43 -13.34 -11.11
CA ILE A 270 -2.56 -12.93 -11.96
C ILE A 270 -3.80 -12.67 -11.12
N ILE A 271 -4.07 -13.51 -10.12
CA ILE A 271 -5.23 -13.36 -9.24
C ILE A 271 -5.10 -12.08 -8.38
N GLU A 272 -3.89 -11.75 -7.92
CA GLU A 272 -3.64 -10.53 -7.16
C GLU A 272 -3.90 -9.26 -7.97
N THR A 273 -3.67 -9.28 -9.29
CA THR A 273 -3.93 -8.09 -10.13
C THR A 273 -5.40 -7.77 -10.31
N VAL A 274 -6.31 -8.73 -10.05
CA VAL A 274 -7.76 -8.55 -10.21
C VAL A 274 -8.26 -7.37 -9.40
N ASP A 275 -7.75 -7.20 -8.18
CA ASP A 275 -8.09 -6.06 -7.32
C ASP A 275 -7.77 -4.73 -8.02
N ALA A 276 -6.52 -4.52 -8.45
CA ALA A 276 -6.08 -3.29 -9.08
C ALA A 276 -6.83 -3.01 -10.40
N TRP A 277 -7.05 -4.02 -11.26
CA TRP A 277 -7.83 -3.85 -12.48
C TRP A 277 -9.28 -3.47 -12.20
N THR A 278 -9.89 -4.10 -11.20
CA THR A 278 -11.26 -3.77 -10.79
C THR A 278 -11.34 -2.33 -10.31
N ILE A 279 -10.42 -1.90 -9.43
CA ILE A 279 -10.34 -0.51 -8.95
C ILE A 279 -10.25 0.48 -10.11
N ILE A 280 -9.37 0.25 -11.10
CA ILE A 280 -9.24 1.12 -12.28
C ILE A 280 -10.59 1.27 -13.01
N LEU A 281 -11.32 0.18 -13.17
CA LEU A 281 -12.56 0.17 -13.94
C LEU A 281 -13.75 0.80 -13.20
N ILE A 282 -13.87 0.56 -11.88
CA ILE A 282 -15.11 0.88 -11.15
C ILE A 282 -15.01 2.10 -10.22
N THR A 283 -13.81 2.62 -9.90
CA THR A 283 -13.66 3.69 -8.90
C THR A 283 -14.51 4.92 -9.23
N VAL A 284 -14.54 5.36 -10.49
CA VAL A 284 -15.29 6.58 -10.87
C VAL A 284 -16.79 6.42 -10.66
N PRO A 285 -17.47 5.40 -11.22
CA PRO A 285 -18.91 5.23 -11.01
C PRO A 285 -19.28 4.92 -9.55
N VAL A 286 -18.48 4.11 -8.86
CA VAL A 286 -18.72 3.77 -7.45
C VAL A 286 -18.58 5.00 -6.56
N THR A 287 -17.53 5.81 -6.74
CA THR A 287 -17.36 7.07 -6.00
C THR A 287 -18.52 8.02 -6.21
N ALA A 288 -19.00 8.17 -7.46
CA ALA A 288 -20.16 9.02 -7.76
C ALA A 288 -21.42 8.55 -7.02
N LEU A 289 -21.61 7.23 -6.92
CA LEU A 289 -22.74 6.64 -6.18
C LEU A 289 -22.60 6.86 -4.67
N MET A 290 -21.40 6.63 -4.12
CA MET A 290 -21.12 6.74 -2.68
C MET A 290 -21.17 8.18 -2.16
N LYS A 291 -20.99 9.20 -3.00
CA LYS A 291 -21.15 10.61 -2.61
C LYS A 291 -22.54 10.96 -2.07
N LYS A 292 -23.55 10.16 -2.39
CA LYS A 292 -24.94 10.35 -1.91
C LYS A 292 -25.16 9.80 -0.50
N ILE A 293 -24.19 9.10 0.08
CA ILE A 293 -24.26 8.43 1.37
C ILE A 293 -23.28 9.09 2.33
N ARG A 294 -23.60 9.16 3.62
CA ARG A 294 -22.69 9.65 4.65
C ARG A 294 -21.33 8.90 4.61
N PRO A 295 -20.19 9.58 4.78
CA PRO A 295 -18.87 8.96 4.67
C PRO A 295 -18.74 7.68 5.48
N ILE A 296 -19.10 7.72 6.76
CA ILE A 296 -18.98 6.56 7.66
C ILE A 296 -19.88 5.39 7.23
N MET A 297 -21.09 5.66 6.68
CA MET A 297 -21.98 4.62 6.20
C MET A 297 -21.47 3.99 4.89
N ALA A 298 -20.93 4.80 3.98
CA ALA A 298 -20.30 4.30 2.76
C ALA A 298 -19.10 3.37 3.08
N MET A 299 -18.27 3.75 4.07
CA MET A 299 -17.18 2.90 4.56
C MET A 299 -17.68 1.62 5.20
N THR A 300 -18.74 1.70 6.03
CA THR A 300 -19.36 0.52 6.68
C THR A 300 -19.89 -0.46 5.64
N LEU A 301 -20.58 0.03 4.60
CA LEU A 301 -21.07 -0.79 3.48
C LEU A 301 -19.90 -1.41 2.71
N GLY A 302 -18.85 -0.63 2.42
CA GLY A 302 -17.64 -1.14 1.77
C GLY A 302 -16.98 -2.26 2.57
N PHE A 303 -16.89 -2.12 3.89
CA PHE A 303 -16.38 -3.18 4.77
C PHE A 303 -17.25 -4.45 4.72
N ALA A 304 -18.57 -4.30 4.78
CA ALA A 304 -19.50 -5.43 4.69
C ALA A 304 -19.34 -6.18 3.36
N VAL A 305 -19.24 -5.47 2.24
CA VAL A 305 -19.01 -6.06 0.91
C VAL A 305 -17.67 -6.78 0.85
N ALA A 306 -16.58 -6.15 1.31
CA ALA A 306 -15.26 -6.76 1.35
C ALA A 306 -15.21 -7.99 2.28
N SER A 307 -15.92 -7.95 3.41
CA SER A 307 -16.01 -9.10 4.33
C SER A 307 -16.77 -10.26 3.71
N ALA A 308 -17.89 -9.97 3.04
CA ALA A 308 -18.69 -10.99 2.36
C ALA A 308 -17.93 -11.66 1.20
N SER A 309 -17.03 -10.95 0.53
CA SER A 309 -16.21 -11.50 -0.55
C SER A 309 -15.34 -12.68 -0.08
N TRP A 310 -14.80 -12.61 1.13
CA TRP A 310 -14.00 -13.71 1.71
C TRP A 310 -14.85 -14.96 2.00
N LEU A 311 -16.16 -14.82 2.27
CA LEU A 311 -17.06 -15.97 2.39
C LEU A 311 -17.27 -16.68 1.06
N ILE A 312 -17.21 -15.97 -0.07
CA ILE A 312 -17.25 -16.59 -1.40
C ILE A 312 -16.00 -17.47 -1.57
N VAL A 313 -14.80 -16.96 -1.23
CA VAL A 313 -13.56 -17.75 -1.30
C VAL A 313 -13.63 -18.95 -0.34
N ALA A 314 -14.18 -18.77 0.86
CA ALA A 314 -14.34 -19.83 1.86
C ALA A 314 -15.25 -20.98 1.38
N SER A 315 -16.25 -20.67 0.56
CA SER A 315 -17.29 -21.64 0.14
C SER A 315 -16.96 -22.42 -1.13
N THR A 316 -15.81 -22.13 -1.78
CA THR A 316 -15.51 -22.70 -3.10
C THR A 316 -14.04 -23.01 -3.29
N VAL A 317 -13.76 -24.01 -4.13
CA VAL A 317 -12.41 -24.32 -4.64
C VAL A 317 -12.44 -24.09 -6.16
N SER A 318 -12.65 -22.83 -6.55
CA SER A 318 -12.85 -22.45 -7.96
C SER A 318 -12.12 -21.16 -8.29
N ILE A 319 -11.25 -21.18 -9.29
CA ILE A 319 -10.51 -20.01 -9.78
C ILE A 319 -11.47 -18.89 -10.21
N PRO A 320 -12.48 -19.11 -11.08
CA PRO A 320 -13.40 -18.06 -11.49
C PRO A 320 -14.15 -17.41 -10.33
N LEU A 321 -14.60 -18.20 -9.34
CA LEU A 321 -15.29 -17.66 -8.18
C LEU A 321 -14.34 -16.91 -7.24
N THR A 322 -13.08 -17.33 -7.14
CA THR A 322 -12.05 -16.57 -6.42
C THR A 322 -11.77 -15.23 -7.11
N VAL A 323 -11.67 -15.20 -8.43
CA VAL A 323 -11.54 -13.95 -9.21
C VAL A 323 -12.71 -13.01 -8.96
N ILE A 324 -13.95 -13.53 -9.02
CA ILE A 324 -15.16 -12.77 -8.72
C ILE A 324 -15.12 -12.25 -7.27
N ALA A 325 -14.71 -13.06 -6.31
CA ALA A 325 -14.61 -12.65 -4.91
C ALA A 325 -13.60 -11.50 -4.73
N ILE A 326 -12.42 -11.56 -5.36
CA ILE A 326 -11.43 -10.46 -5.30
C ILE A 326 -11.99 -9.20 -5.97
N ALA A 327 -12.73 -9.31 -7.07
CA ALA A 327 -13.42 -8.17 -7.68
C ALA A 327 -14.48 -7.56 -6.75
N PHE A 328 -15.21 -8.40 -5.98
CA PHE A 328 -16.13 -7.91 -4.94
C PHE A 328 -15.40 -7.26 -3.77
N PHE A 329 -14.21 -7.77 -3.40
CA PHE A 329 -13.37 -7.12 -2.41
C PHE A 329 -12.98 -5.71 -2.88
N ALA A 330 -12.50 -5.58 -4.12
CA ALA A 330 -12.15 -4.32 -4.74
C ALA A 330 -13.35 -3.35 -4.84
N LEU A 331 -14.58 -3.87 -5.06
CA LEU A 331 -15.80 -3.05 -4.99
C LEU A 331 -15.95 -2.44 -3.58
N GLY A 332 -15.78 -3.24 -2.53
CA GLY A 332 -15.80 -2.76 -1.15
C GLY A 332 -14.73 -1.70 -0.89
N GLU A 333 -13.53 -1.87 -1.45
CA GLU A 333 -12.45 -0.89 -1.39
C GLU A 333 -12.83 0.42 -2.10
N ALA A 334 -13.35 0.36 -3.32
CA ALA A 334 -13.76 1.53 -4.09
C ALA A 334 -14.89 2.33 -3.39
N MET A 335 -15.77 1.66 -2.63
CA MET A 335 -16.83 2.30 -1.87
C MET A 335 -16.30 3.14 -0.71
N GLN A 336 -15.23 2.69 -0.06
CA GLN A 336 -14.73 3.29 1.18
C GLN A 336 -13.54 4.23 0.98
N ALA A 337 -12.64 3.99 0.04
CA ALA A 337 -11.34 4.68 -0.03
C ALA A 337 -11.46 6.21 -0.21
N PRO A 338 -12.30 6.76 -1.12
CA PRO A 338 -12.46 8.21 -1.23
C PRO A 338 -13.12 8.83 0.00
N ARG A 339 -14.05 8.09 0.64
CA ARG A 339 -14.83 8.57 1.80
C ARG A 339 -14.01 8.57 3.09
N PHE A 340 -12.97 7.73 3.15
CA PHE A 340 -12.04 7.68 4.27
C PHE A 340 -11.31 9.01 4.46
N TYR A 341 -10.70 9.55 3.41
CA TYR A 341 -9.96 10.81 3.50
C TYR A 341 -10.87 12.00 3.83
N GLU A 342 -12.10 12.01 3.31
CA GLU A 342 -13.12 13.00 3.65
C GLU A 342 -13.44 12.93 5.15
N TYR A 343 -13.73 11.74 5.67
CA TYR A 343 -14.05 11.57 7.09
C TYR A 343 -12.87 11.88 8.02
N VAL A 344 -11.65 11.55 7.62
CA VAL A 344 -10.43 11.95 8.37
C VAL A 344 -10.32 13.47 8.47
N ALA A 345 -10.59 14.19 7.38
CA ALA A 345 -10.59 15.66 7.38
C ALA A 345 -11.70 16.25 8.28
N ASP A 346 -12.89 15.63 8.28
CA ASP A 346 -14.03 16.04 9.11
C ASP A 346 -13.81 15.79 10.62
N LEU A 347 -13.00 14.77 10.96
CA LEU A 347 -12.64 14.47 12.35
C LEU A 347 -11.57 15.40 12.93
N ALA A 348 -10.77 16.01 12.06
CA ALA A 348 -9.65 16.86 12.47
C ALA A 348 -10.15 18.22 12.95
N PRO A 349 -9.52 18.82 13.99
CA PRO A 349 -9.70 20.23 14.30
C PRO A 349 -9.33 21.09 13.06
N PRO A 350 -10.05 22.22 12.81
CA PRO A 350 -9.86 23.03 11.62
C PRO A 350 -8.42 23.54 11.39
N ASP A 351 -7.68 23.78 12.46
CA ASP A 351 -6.28 24.22 12.48
C ASP A 351 -5.27 23.08 12.37
N GLN A 352 -5.71 21.80 12.42
CA GLN A 352 -4.86 20.61 12.48
C GLN A 352 -5.14 19.59 11.39
N VAL A 353 -5.96 19.92 10.38
CA VAL A 353 -6.32 18.99 9.30
C VAL A 353 -5.09 18.36 8.64
N GLY A 354 -4.04 19.15 8.38
CA GLY A 354 -2.80 18.64 7.80
C GLY A 354 -2.08 17.62 8.69
N THR A 355 -2.10 17.85 10.02
CA THR A 355 -1.52 16.92 11.01
C THR A 355 -2.29 15.58 10.99
N PHE A 356 -3.61 15.61 11.11
CA PHE A 356 -4.45 14.41 11.12
C PHE A 356 -4.39 13.62 9.82
N MET A 357 -4.36 14.31 8.66
CA MET A 357 -4.16 13.70 7.36
C MET A 357 -2.79 12.98 7.23
N GLY A 358 -1.76 13.46 7.91
CA GLY A 358 -0.46 12.79 7.98
C GLY A 358 -0.54 11.39 8.61
N PHE A 359 -1.52 11.15 9.48
CA PHE A 359 -1.77 9.84 10.12
C PHE A 359 -2.79 8.97 9.39
N ALA A 360 -3.31 9.41 8.24
CA ALA A 360 -4.28 8.64 7.46
C ALA A 360 -3.73 7.26 6.98
N PHE A 361 -2.42 7.09 6.91
CA PHE A 361 -1.80 5.80 6.59
C PHE A 361 -1.61 4.86 7.80
N LEU A 362 -1.89 5.33 9.02
CA LEU A 362 -1.72 4.52 10.22
C LEU A 362 -2.57 3.23 10.21
N PRO A 363 -3.84 3.21 9.74
CA PRO A 363 -4.61 1.98 9.63
C PRO A 363 -3.97 0.96 8.68
N VAL A 364 -3.35 1.42 7.59
CA VAL A 364 -2.64 0.57 6.62
C VAL A 364 -1.46 -0.12 7.31
N ALA A 365 -0.69 0.64 8.09
CA ALA A 365 0.45 0.15 8.86
C ALA A 365 0.01 -0.87 9.92
N ILE A 366 -0.99 -0.54 10.75
CA ILE A 366 -1.54 -1.45 11.78
C ILE A 366 -2.08 -2.72 11.11
N GLY A 367 -2.81 -2.57 9.99
CA GLY A 367 -3.32 -3.69 9.22
C GLY A 367 -2.22 -4.64 8.77
N ALA A 368 -1.12 -4.13 8.23
CA ALA A 368 0.02 -4.93 7.80
C ALA A 368 0.70 -5.65 8.98
N LEU A 369 0.89 -4.94 10.10
CA LEU A 369 1.51 -5.48 11.32
C LEU A 369 0.75 -6.70 11.86
N VAL A 370 -0.59 -6.64 11.86
CA VAL A 370 -1.44 -7.73 12.34
C VAL A 370 -1.59 -8.82 11.27
N ALA A 371 -1.71 -8.44 10.00
CA ALA A 371 -1.94 -9.37 8.90
C ALA A 371 -0.77 -10.35 8.69
N GLY A 372 0.48 -9.93 8.94
CA GLY A 372 1.65 -10.79 8.76
C GLY A 372 1.64 -12.02 9.68
N PRO A 373 1.67 -11.86 11.01
CA PRO A 373 1.56 -12.99 11.94
C PRO A 373 0.27 -13.80 11.75
N LEU A 374 -0.85 -13.11 11.49
CA LEU A 374 -2.13 -13.76 11.20
C LEU A 374 -2.01 -14.66 9.97
N SER A 375 -1.42 -14.20 8.88
CA SER A 375 -1.20 -15.00 7.67
C SER A 375 -0.36 -16.25 7.95
N GLY A 376 0.76 -16.09 8.69
CA GLY A 376 1.59 -17.22 9.08
C GLY A 376 0.80 -18.28 9.84
N TRP A 377 -0.02 -17.86 10.80
CA TRP A 377 -0.90 -18.75 11.55
C TRP A 377 -1.99 -19.39 10.68
N LEU A 378 -2.67 -18.61 9.82
CA LEU A 378 -3.71 -19.10 8.93
C LEU A 378 -3.19 -20.15 7.95
N VAL A 379 -2.07 -19.88 7.30
CA VAL A 379 -1.44 -20.81 6.33
C VAL A 379 -1.00 -22.08 7.05
N GLN A 380 -0.36 -21.98 8.21
CA GLN A 380 0.09 -23.14 8.96
C GLN A 380 -1.10 -24.01 9.42
N THR A 381 -2.07 -23.38 10.08
CA THR A 381 -3.18 -24.10 10.72
C THR A 381 -4.16 -24.69 9.71
N TYR A 382 -4.54 -23.93 8.67
CA TYR A 382 -5.63 -24.33 7.77
C TYR A 382 -5.17 -24.98 6.48
N LEU A 383 -3.99 -24.61 5.95
CA LEU A 383 -3.50 -25.20 4.71
C LEU A 383 -2.55 -26.38 4.95
N LYS A 384 -1.63 -26.25 5.91
CA LYS A 384 -0.59 -27.28 6.11
C LYS A 384 -0.98 -28.37 7.11
N GLU A 385 -1.62 -28.01 8.20
CA GLU A 385 -1.95 -28.96 9.28
C GLU A 385 -3.42 -29.39 9.29
N GLY A 386 -4.36 -28.48 8.99
CA GLY A 386 -5.78 -28.69 9.31
C GLY A 386 -6.67 -29.20 8.18
N GLY A 387 -6.22 -29.21 6.93
CA GLY A 387 -7.01 -29.72 5.78
C GLY A 387 -8.35 -28.98 5.56
N ASN A 388 -8.52 -27.77 6.11
CA ASN A 388 -9.72 -26.94 5.95
C ASN A 388 -9.37 -25.55 5.41
N PRO A 389 -9.00 -25.43 4.13
CA PRO A 389 -8.58 -24.16 3.56
C PRO A 389 -9.68 -23.09 3.54
N GLY A 390 -10.97 -23.48 3.51
CA GLY A 390 -12.09 -22.55 3.61
C GLY A 390 -12.15 -21.83 4.95
N GLY A 391 -11.78 -22.49 6.05
CA GLY A 391 -11.77 -21.93 7.40
C GLY A 391 -10.88 -20.70 7.53
N MET A 392 -9.76 -20.65 6.79
CA MET A 392 -8.87 -19.49 6.73
C MET A 392 -9.60 -18.21 6.29
N TRP A 393 -10.43 -18.33 5.26
CA TRP A 393 -11.18 -17.19 4.70
C TRP A 393 -12.38 -16.80 5.56
N VAL A 394 -12.96 -17.77 6.29
CA VAL A 394 -13.99 -17.46 7.32
C VAL A 394 -13.39 -16.56 8.39
N VAL A 395 -12.17 -16.83 8.87
CA VAL A 395 -11.49 -15.96 9.85
C VAL A 395 -11.32 -14.55 9.30
N CYS A 396 -10.88 -14.40 8.03
CA CYS A 396 -10.76 -13.10 7.38
C CYS A 396 -12.11 -12.37 7.32
N ALA A 397 -13.18 -13.07 6.91
CA ALA A 397 -14.53 -12.52 6.88
C ALA A 397 -15.02 -12.07 8.25
N VAL A 398 -14.78 -12.87 9.30
CA VAL A 398 -15.15 -12.53 10.68
C VAL A 398 -14.46 -11.26 11.15
N ILE A 399 -13.15 -11.11 10.90
CA ILE A 399 -12.40 -9.89 11.22
C ILE A 399 -13.07 -8.68 10.56
N GLY A 400 -13.43 -8.79 9.29
CA GLY A 400 -14.09 -7.72 8.56
C GLY A 400 -15.49 -7.40 9.08
N PHE A 401 -16.31 -8.40 9.37
CA PHE A 401 -17.64 -8.18 9.96
C PHE A 401 -17.57 -7.60 11.37
N VAL A 402 -16.59 -8.00 12.18
CA VAL A 402 -16.35 -7.38 13.50
C VAL A 402 -15.99 -5.90 13.31
N SER A 403 -15.10 -5.58 12.37
CA SER A 403 -14.77 -4.18 12.05
C SER A 403 -15.96 -3.41 11.52
N THR A 404 -16.82 -4.03 10.69
CA THR A 404 -18.07 -3.45 10.21
C THR A 404 -19.01 -3.11 11.39
N ALA A 405 -19.19 -4.05 12.33
CA ALA A 405 -20.01 -3.82 13.51
C ALA A 405 -19.41 -2.72 14.41
N LEU A 406 -18.10 -2.74 14.64
CA LEU A 406 -17.41 -1.70 15.42
C LEU A 406 -17.51 -0.33 14.75
N MET A 407 -17.53 -0.24 13.42
CA MET A 407 -17.75 1.02 12.70
C MET A 407 -19.16 1.59 12.98
N LEU A 408 -20.19 0.73 13.01
CA LEU A 408 -21.55 1.13 13.38
C LEU A 408 -21.63 1.59 14.86
N VAL A 409 -20.96 0.88 15.76
CA VAL A 409 -20.87 1.27 17.17
C VAL A 409 -20.16 2.62 17.30
N HIS A 410 -19.04 2.80 16.59
CA HIS A 410 -18.31 4.08 16.56
C HIS A 410 -19.19 5.24 16.06
N ASP A 411 -19.90 5.03 14.92
CA ASP A 411 -20.84 6.06 14.42
C ASP A 411 -21.90 6.39 15.46
N ARG A 412 -22.52 5.39 16.09
CA ARG A 412 -23.57 5.60 17.10
C ARG A 412 -23.07 6.31 18.34
N PHE A 413 -21.85 6.01 18.79
CA PHE A 413 -21.25 6.59 19.99
C PHE A 413 -20.84 8.06 19.79
N PHE A 414 -20.27 8.38 18.61
CA PHE A 414 -19.74 9.72 18.34
C PHE A 414 -20.66 10.60 17.50
N ARG A 415 -21.83 10.12 17.11
CA ARG A 415 -22.82 10.89 16.37
C ARG A 415 -23.29 12.07 17.21
N ARG A 416 -23.07 13.32 16.72
CA ARG A 416 -23.64 14.51 17.34
C ARG A 416 -25.16 14.52 17.11
N ARG A 417 -25.94 14.97 18.12
CA ARG A 417 -27.38 15.26 17.95
C ARG A 417 -27.49 16.43 16.99
N GLY A 418 -27.75 16.19 15.73
CA GLY A 418 -27.85 17.18 14.63
C GLY A 418 -27.35 16.68 13.29
N ASP A 419 -26.67 15.52 13.22
CA ASP A 419 -26.20 14.89 11.99
C ASP A 419 -27.21 13.85 11.43
N ALA A 420 -28.50 13.98 11.77
CA ALA A 420 -29.59 13.10 11.36
C ALA A 420 -30.24 13.53 10.05
#